data_31222e2853411cbeca71691b002039cd
#
_entry.id   31222e2853411cbeca71691b002039cd
#
_cell.length_a   1.000
_cell.length_b   1.000
_cell.length_c   1.000
_cell.angle_alpha   90.00
_cell.angle_beta   90.00
_cell.angle_gamma   90.00
#
_symmetry.space_group_name_H-M   'P 1'
#
loop_
_entity.id
_entity.type
_entity.pdbx_description
1 polymer ?
#
loop_
_entity_poly.entity_id
_entity_poly.type
_entity_poly.pdbx_seq_one_letter_code
_entity_poly.pdbx_strand_id
1 'polypeptide(L)'
;MVFHSLQQTRAARNDDTLAVVSWNLHVGAGDVDALIRALRAGEFTAGKPANDFVLLLQEAYRRDDAIPAGVHFAVPSRIAARRGRGPDVSHLWRDDALSLLYAPSMRNGLSDVDREDRGNAIASTLPLEQPTLLELPLQHQRRVVATAVVEGRTSAGVPWAVRVADVHLDTALALLRGGPFAARRRQAESLVAGLAATAPDAGRATTIVAGDFNTVMGASESAVGYLRSVFPDGPAPLGVPTFSGPLGFHATLDHVFVGGRVKSVEVKRLPGRFGSDHYPLLTVIGF
;
A
#
# COMPACT_ATOMS: atom_id res chain seq x y z
N MET A 1 7.83 0.42 -13.96
CA MET A 1 8.29 0.78 -12.60
C MET A 1 8.94 2.15 -12.64
N VAL A 2 8.60 3.02 -11.69
CA VAL A 2 9.33 4.25 -11.40
C VAL A 2 9.93 4.10 -10.01
N PHE A 3 11.21 4.40 -9.88
CA PHE A 3 11.90 4.27 -8.60
C PHE A 3 12.86 5.43 -8.39
N HIS A 4 12.68 6.13 -7.29
CA HIS A 4 13.54 7.20 -6.80
C HIS A 4 13.73 6.98 -5.30
N SER A 5 14.97 6.83 -4.85
CA SER A 5 15.29 6.72 -3.44
C SER A 5 16.12 7.91 -3.00
N LEU A 6 15.80 8.44 -1.84
CA LEU A 6 16.62 9.46 -1.19
C LEU A 6 18.00 8.87 -0.92
N GLN A 7 19.04 9.67 -1.14
CA GLN A 7 20.37 9.28 -0.68
C GLN A 7 20.44 9.42 0.83
N GLN A 8 21.18 8.54 1.48
CA GLN A 8 21.38 8.53 2.95
C GLN A 8 22.15 9.78 3.49
N THR A 9 21.80 10.98 3.05
CA THR A 9 22.44 12.22 3.50
C THR A 9 21.83 12.80 4.78
N ARG A 10 20.70 12.29 5.24
CA ARG A 10 20.17 12.58 6.57
C ARG A 10 20.84 11.63 7.56
N ALA A 11 21.58 12.19 8.53
CA ALA A 11 21.95 11.44 9.74
C ALA A 11 20.69 10.67 10.19
N ALA A 12 20.81 9.35 10.31
CA ALA A 12 19.71 8.49 10.71
C ALA A 12 19.04 9.12 11.93
N ARG A 13 17.80 9.59 11.78
CA ARG A 13 17.04 10.06 12.94
C ARG A 13 16.88 8.83 13.82
N ASN A 14 17.31 8.97 15.06
CA ASN A 14 17.13 7.94 16.06
C ASN A 14 15.67 7.99 16.51
N ASP A 15 14.79 7.30 15.79
CA ASP A 15 13.37 7.23 16.14
C ASP A 15 13.02 5.81 16.58
N ASP A 16 12.40 5.70 17.75
CA ASP A 16 11.99 4.42 18.34
C ASP A 16 10.69 3.89 17.73
N THR A 17 10.10 4.65 16.78
CA THR A 17 8.84 4.31 16.12
C THR A 17 8.88 4.62 14.64
N LEU A 18 8.15 3.82 13.85
CA LEU A 18 7.87 4.06 12.43
C LEU A 18 6.35 4.14 12.21
N ALA A 19 5.90 5.19 11.56
CA ALA A 19 4.52 5.30 11.09
C ALA A 19 4.39 4.73 9.67
N VAL A 20 3.47 3.78 9.46
CA VAL A 20 3.14 3.25 8.14
C VAL A 20 1.66 3.50 7.87
N VAL A 21 1.33 4.17 6.77
CA VAL A 21 -0.06 4.41 6.38
C VAL A 21 -0.37 3.63 5.12
N SER A 22 -1.42 2.81 5.17
CA SER A 22 -1.98 2.15 3.99
C SER A 22 -3.28 2.83 3.58
N TRP A 23 -3.42 3.15 2.28
CA TRP A 23 -4.59 3.88 1.82
C TRP A 23 -4.84 3.72 0.31
N ASN A 24 -6.05 3.29 -0.06
CA ASN A 24 -6.52 3.32 -1.43
C ASN A 24 -6.96 4.75 -1.80
N LEU A 25 -6.35 5.32 -2.85
CA LEU A 25 -6.53 6.70 -3.28
C LEU A 25 -7.75 6.95 -4.18
N HIS A 26 -8.52 5.91 -4.50
CA HIS A 26 -9.66 6.03 -5.44
C HIS A 26 -9.24 6.72 -6.75
N VAL A 27 -8.31 6.09 -7.47
CA VAL A 27 -7.73 6.60 -8.75
C VAL A 27 -7.09 7.99 -8.58
N GLY A 28 -6.35 8.18 -7.49
CA GLY A 28 -5.65 9.42 -7.18
C GLY A 28 -6.54 10.56 -6.67
N ALA A 29 -7.81 10.29 -6.29
CA ALA A 29 -8.70 11.31 -5.74
C ALA A 29 -8.32 11.73 -4.31
N GLY A 30 -7.58 10.90 -3.58
CA GLY A 30 -7.14 11.17 -2.23
C GLY A 30 -6.13 12.30 -2.15
N ASP A 31 -6.35 13.26 -1.24
CA ASP A 31 -5.43 14.37 -0.95
C ASP A 31 -4.29 13.88 -0.04
N VAL A 32 -3.23 13.36 -0.67
CA VAL A 32 -2.05 12.81 0.03
C VAL A 32 -1.31 13.93 0.76
N ASP A 33 -1.29 15.14 0.23
CA ASP A 33 -0.62 16.29 0.85
C ASP A 33 -1.28 16.69 2.17
N ALA A 34 -2.62 16.66 2.23
CA ALA A 34 -3.34 16.88 3.47
C ALA A 34 -3.02 15.80 4.52
N LEU A 35 -2.95 14.53 4.11
CA LEU A 35 -2.55 13.43 4.99
C LEU A 35 -1.12 13.63 5.52
N ILE A 36 -0.16 13.99 4.65
CA ILE A 36 1.24 14.26 5.04
C ILE A 36 1.32 15.42 6.03
N ARG A 37 0.59 16.52 5.77
CA ARG A 37 0.54 17.66 6.71
C ARG A 37 0.02 17.26 8.08
N ALA A 38 -1.04 16.46 8.13
CA ALA A 38 -1.63 15.99 9.38
C ALA A 38 -0.70 15.03 10.15
N LEU A 39 0.03 14.13 9.44
CA LEU A 39 1.05 13.29 10.04
C LEU A 39 2.19 14.12 10.65
N ARG A 40 2.71 15.11 9.91
CA ARG A 40 3.75 16.01 10.37
C ARG A 40 3.31 16.92 11.53
N ALA A 41 2.02 17.24 11.59
CA ALA A 41 1.43 17.99 12.72
C ALA A 41 1.19 17.12 13.96
N GLY A 42 1.32 15.80 13.87
CA GLY A 42 1.07 14.88 14.97
C GLY A 42 -0.41 14.64 15.28
N GLU A 43 -1.32 14.99 14.36
CA GLU A 43 -2.78 14.90 14.59
C GLU A 43 -3.21 13.47 14.92
N PHE A 44 -2.49 12.47 14.41
CA PHE A 44 -2.84 11.06 14.58
C PHE A 44 -1.91 10.32 15.54
N THR A 45 -0.95 10.99 16.15
CA THR A 45 0.10 10.41 16.98
C THR A 45 0.19 11.09 18.34
N ALA A 46 -0.96 11.45 18.90
CA ALA A 46 -1.09 12.10 20.21
C ALA A 46 -0.23 13.38 20.35
N GLY A 47 -0.20 14.21 19.30
CA GLY A 47 0.57 15.46 19.26
C GLY A 47 2.06 15.28 18.95
N LYS A 48 2.54 14.08 18.73
CA LYS A 48 3.93 13.81 18.33
C LYS A 48 4.04 13.82 16.81
N PRO A 49 4.79 14.72 16.16
CA PRO A 49 5.00 14.71 14.73
C PRO A 49 5.54 13.36 14.24
N ALA A 50 4.88 12.74 13.26
CA ALA A 50 5.43 11.60 12.55
C ALA A 50 6.42 12.14 11.50
N ASN A 51 7.69 12.23 11.88
CA ASN A 51 8.74 12.72 10.99
C ASN A 51 9.20 11.65 10.01
N ASP A 52 9.24 10.40 10.46
CA ASP A 52 9.59 9.25 9.64
C ASP A 52 8.34 8.39 9.43
N PHE A 53 7.94 8.30 8.15
CA PHE A 53 6.77 7.54 7.75
C PHE A 53 6.94 6.88 6.39
N VAL A 54 6.12 5.86 6.16
CA VAL A 54 5.94 5.18 4.88
C VAL A 54 4.47 5.21 4.51
N LEU A 55 4.17 5.56 3.27
CA LEU A 55 2.83 5.51 2.67
C LEU A 55 2.76 4.34 1.70
N LEU A 56 1.75 3.49 1.84
CA LEU A 56 1.41 2.38 0.96
C LEU A 56 0.10 2.75 0.25
N LEU A 57 0.20 3.15 -1.01
CA LEU A 57 -0.87 3.83 -1.74
C LEU A 57 -1.40 2.94 -2.87
N GLN A 58 -2.62 2.46 -2.75
CA GLN A 58 -3.29 1.73 -3.82
C GLN A 58 -4.07 2.69 -4.72
N GLU A 59 -4.31 2.28 -5.95
CA GLU A 59 -4.90 3.14 -7.00
C GLU A 59 -4.17 4.47 -7.20
N ALA A 60 -2.89 4.52 -6.89
CA ALA A 60 -2.05 5.67 -7.20
C ALA A 60 -2.05 5.90 -8.72
N TYR A 61 -2.24 7.14 -9.12
CA TYR A 61 -2.38 7.55 -10.51
C TYR A 61 -1.08 8.17 -11.02
N ARG A 62 -0.74 7.85 -12.28
CA ARG A 62 0.39 8.46 -12.98
C ARG A 62 0.00 8.91 -14.38
N ARG A 63 0.46 10.10 -14.77
CA ARG A 63 0.44 10.59 -16.15
C ARG A 63 1.87 10.89 -16.59
N ASP A 64 2.30 10.32 -17.72
CA ASP A 64 3.66 10.43 -18.20
C ASP A 64 3.71 10.19 -19.71
N ASP A 65 4.49 10.99 -20.44
CA ASP A 65 4.67 10.83 -21.89
C ASP A 65 5.35 9.50 -22.27
N ALA A 66 6.08 8.89 -21.34
CA ALA A 66 6.63 7.55 -21.53
C ALA A 66 5.59 6.43 -21.46
N ILE A 67 4.37 6.71 -20.96
CA ILE A 67 3.26 5.76 -21.01
C ILE A 67 2.74 5.71 -22.44
N PRO A 68 2.71 4.53 -23.11
CA PRO A 68 2.20 4.41 -24.46
C PRO A 68 0.76 4.93 -24.54
N ALA A 69 0.45 5.78 -25.51
CA ALA A 69 -0.91 6.23 -25.75
C ALA A 69 -1.80 5.08 -26.23
N GLY A 70 -3.10 5.19 -25.96
CA GLY A 70 -4.10 4.26 -26.46
C GLY A 70 -4.33 3.07 -25.55
N VAL A 71 -5.56 2.62 -25.53
CA VAL A 71 -6.03 1.47 -24.74
C VAL A 71 -6.35 0.24 -25.59
N HIS A 72 -6.48 0.37 -26.90
CA HIS A 72 -6.89 -0.74 -27.79
C HIS A 72 -5.84 -1.85 -27.91
N PHE A 73 -4.58 -1.58 -27.63
CA PHE A 73 -3.56 -2.62 -27.61
C PHE A 73 -3.43 -3.32 -26.26
N ALA A 74 -4.11 -2.84 -25.23
CA ALA A 74 -4.09 -3.45 -23.92
C ALA A 74 -5.22 -4.50 -23.81
N VAL A 75 -4.92 -5.64 -23.17
CA VAL A 75 -5.96 -6.62 -22.88
C VAL A 75 -6.97 -6.04 -21.87
N PRO A 76 -8.27 -6.36 -21.99
CA PRO A 76 -9.31 -5.74 -21.14
C PRO A 76 -9.05 -5.81 -19.64
N SER A 77 -8.46 -6.90 -19.15
CA SER A 77 -8.10 -7.08 -17.74
C SER A 77 -7.03 -6.10 -17.23
N ARG A 78 -6.40 -5.34 -18.13
CA ARG A 78 -5.36 -4.34 -17.83
C ARG A 78 -5.84 -2.90 -18.09
N ILE A 79 -7.11 -2.71 -18.39
CA ILE A 79 -7.70 -1.40 -18.64
C ILE A 79 -8.67 -1.05 -17.51
N ALA A 80 -8.53 0.14 -16.95
CA ALA A 80 -9.50 0.73 -16.05
C ALA A 80 -10.21 1.86 -16.76
N ALA A 81 -11.52 1.73 -16.96
CA ALA A 81 -12.37 2.73 -17.60
C ALA A 81 -12.60 3.98 -16.71
N ARG A 82 -11.53 4.52 -16.13
CA ARG A 82 -11.56 5.72 -15.28
C ARG A 82 -10.34 6.58 -15.59
N ARG A 83 -10.53 7.89 -15.54
CA ARG A 83 -9.43 8.85 -15.57
C ARG A 83 -8.90 9.09 -14.16
N GLY A 84 -7.62 9.44 -14.07
CA GLY A 84 -7.01 9.90 -12.84
C GLY A 84 -7.68 11.16 -12.30
N ARG A 85 -7.74 11.28 -11.00
CA ARG A 85 -8.33 12.42 -10.28
C ARG A 85 -7.30 12.96 -9.31
N GLY A 86 -6.84 14.15 -9.48
CA GLY A 86 -5.84 14.74 -8.60
C GLY A 86 -4.43 14.71 -9.17
N PRO A 87 -3.40 14.98 -8.37
CA PRO A 87 -2.03 15.04 -8.82
C PRO A 87 -1.49 13.68 -9.21
N ASP A 88 -0.54 13.69 -10.16
CA ASP A 88 0.27 12.53 -10.49
C ASP A 88 1.14 12.13 -9.29
N VAL A 89 1.19 10.84 -8.97
CA VAL A 89 1.90 10.32 -7.79
C VAL A 89 3.38 10.71 -7.75
N SER A 90 3.99 11.06 -8.89
CA SER A 90 5.40 11.47 -8.95
C SER A 90 5.66 12.83 -8.29
N HIS A 91 4.61 13.64 -7.97
CA HIS A 91 4.78 14.85 -7.17
C HIS A 91 5.38 14.56 -5.79
N LEU A 92 5.10 13.40 -5.20
CA LEU A 92 5.65 12.99 -3.91
C LEU A 92 7.18 12.95 -3.91
N TRP A 93 7.78 12.59 -5.05
CA TRP A 93 9.23 12.68 -5.23
C TRP A 93 9.69 14.09 -5.60
N ARG A 94 9.01 14.72 -6.57
CA ARG A 94 9.47 16.00 -7.14
C ARG A 94 9.29 17.18 -6.18
N ASP A 95 8.14 17.20 -5.48
CA ASP A 95 7.70 18.37 -4.71
C ASP A 95 7.84 18.14 -3.21
N ASP A 96 7.56 16.91 -2.71
CA ASP A 96 7.62 16.57 -1.29
C ASP A 96 8.96 15.96 -0.84
N ALA A 97 9.85 15.70 -1.78
CA ALA A 97 11.17 15.10 -1.54
C ALA A 97 11.08 13.76 -0.76
N LEU A 98 10.13 12.90 -1.13
CA LEU A 98 10.00 11.54 -0.62
C LEU A 98 10.68 10.54 -1.55
N SER A 99 11.23 9.45 -1.02
CA SER A 99 11.52 8.27 -1.83
C SER A 99 10.21 7.74 -2.42
N LEU A 100 10.24 7.29 -3.67
CA LEU A 100 9.06 6.78 -4.38
C LEU A 100 9.38 5.49 -5.14
N LEU A 101 8.62 4.44 -4.89
CA LEU A 101 8.52 3.25 -5.72
C LEU A 101 7.09 3.17 -6.27
N TYR A 102 6.93 3.24 -7.60
CA TYR A 102 5.63 3.11 -8.25
C TYR A 102 5.59 1.88 -9.17
N ALA A 103 4.56 1.06 -8.98
CA ALA A 103 4.29 -0.18 -9.68
C ALA A 103 3.00 -0.07 -10.49
N PRO A 104 3.04 0.18 -11.81
CA PRO A 104 1.83 0.23 -12.61
C PRO A 104 1.20 -1.16 -12.71
N SER A 105 -0.10 -1.24 -12.46
CA SER A 105 -0.90 -2.47 -12.62
C SER A 105 -1.82 -2.41 -13.82
N MET A 106 -2.46 -1.28 -14.08
CA MET A 106 -3.45 -1.12 -15.13
C MET A 106 -3.26 0.18 -15.89
N ARG A 107 -3.63 0.15 -17.19
CA ARG A 107 -3.84 1.37 -17.98
C ARG A 107 -5.05 2.11 -17.45
N ASN A 108 -4.99 3.42 -17.43
CA ASN A 108 -6.08 4.29 -17.00
C ASN A 108 -6.56 5.12 -18.18
N GLY A 109 -7.81 5.62 -18.12
CA GLY A 109 -8.39 6.42 -19.17
C GLY A 109 -9.25 5.63 -20.17
N LEU A 110 -9.92 6.36 -21.05
CA LEU A 110 -10.93 5.85 -22.00
C LEU A 110 -10.56 6.13 -23.46
N SER A 111 -9.58 6.98 -23.72
CA SER A 111 -9.25 7.42 -25.07
C SER A 111 -7.87 6.95 -25.52
N ASP A 112 -7.67 6.97 -26.83
CA ASP A 112 -6.41 6.58 -27.46
C ASP A 112 -5.27 7.56 -27.23
N VAL A 113 -5.60 8.74 -26.71
CA VAL A 113 -4.61 9.78 -26.38
C VAL A 113 -4.24 9.81 -24.90
N ASP A 114 -4.98 9.10 -24.05
CA ASP A 114 -4.70 9.08 -22.62
C ASP A 114 -3.37 8.34 -22.35
N ARG A 115 -2.43 9.05 -21.72
CA ARG A 115 -1.13 8.54 -21.29
C ARG A 115 -1.11 8.40 -19.78
N GLU A 116 -1.98 7.52 -19.29
CA GLU A 116 -2.24 7.35 -17.88
C GLU A 116 -2.16 5.88 -17.49
N ASP A 117 -1.63 5.62 -16.31
CA ASP A 117 -1.73 4.33 -15.64
C ASP A 117 -2.08 4.50 -14.16
N ARG A 118 -2.43 3.42 -13.52
CA ARG A 118 -2.63 3.34 -12.09
C ARG A 118 -2.03 2.07 -11.53
N GLY A 119 -1.66 2.12 -10.27
CA GLY A 119 -1.05 0.98 -9.61
C GLY A 119 -0.85 1.22 -8.13
N ASN A 120 0.18 0.61 -7.60
CA ASN A 120 0.58 0.73 -6.20
C ASN A 120 1.81 1.63 -6.09
N ALA A 121 1.87 2.44 -5.03
CA ALA A 121 3.03 3.27 -4.75
C ALA A 121 3.46 3.18 -3.29
N ILE A 122 4.76 3.06 -3.06
CA ILE A 122 5.37 3.25 -1.76
C ILE A 122 6.08 4.58 -1.76
N ALA A 123 5.68 5.50 -0.88
CA ALA A 123 6.38 6.75 -0.66
C ALA A 123 6.93 6.80 0.77
N SER A 124 8.14 7.34 0.97
CA SER A 124 8.82 7.30 2.27
C SER A 124 9.68 8.53 2.51
N THR A 125 9.69 9.01 3.74
CA THR A 125 10.66 10.00 4.23
C THR A 125 12.06 9.40 4.40
N LEU A 126 12.16 8.06 4.42
CA LEU A 126 13.39 7.29 4.51
C LEU A 126 13.81 6.77 3.12
N PRO A 127 15.08 6.44 2.90
CA PRO A 127 15.50 5.70 1.74
C PRO A 127 14.71 4.39 1.59
N LEU A 128 14.38 4.05 0.33
CA LEU A 128 13.80 2.76 -0.02
C LEU A 128 14.90 1.86 -0.58
N GLU A 129 15.08 0.72 0.05
CA GLU A 129 16.07 -0.28 -0.34
C GLU A 129 15.35 -1.53 -0.92
N GLN A 130 16.07 -2.31 -1.72
CA GLN A 130 15.62 -3.60 -2.25
C GLN A 130 14.23 -3.56 -2.90
N PRO A 131 13.95 -2.61 -3.81
CA PRO A 131 12.63 -2.49 -4.43
C PRO A 131 12.31 -3.75 -5.25
N THR A 132 11.15 -4.34 -5.00
CA THR A 132 10.69 -5.52 -5.72
C THR A 132 9.24 -5.38 -6.14
N LEU A 133 8.90 -5.91 -7.31
CA LEU A 133 7.53 -5.99 -7.80
C LEU A 133 7.14 -7.46 -7.94
N LEU A 134 5.99 -7.83 -7.36
CA LEU A 134 5.43 -9.17 -7.46
C LEU A 134 4.12 -9.11 -8.25
N GLU A 135 4.08 -9.75 -9.42
CA GLU A 135 2.84 -9.88 -10.17
C GLU A 135 2.01 -11.04 -9.59
N LEU A 136 0.79 -10.72 -9.16
CA LEU A 136 -0.13 -11.71 -8.61
C LEU A 136 -0.85 -12.48 -9.73
N PRO A 137 -1.29 -13.71 -9.48
CA PRO A 137 -2.07 -14.47 -10.45
C PRO A 137 -3.27 -13.69 -10.96
N LEU A 138 -3.39 -13.57 -12.29
CA LEU A 138 -4.50 -12.86 -12.92
C LEU A 138 -5.81 -13.59 -12.61
N GLN A 139 -6.77 -12.86 -12.05
CA GLN A 139 -8.13 -13.33 -11.80
C GLN A 139 -9.12 -12.59 -12.70
N HIS A 140 -9.44 -11.36 -12.38
CA HIS A 140 -10.26 -10.48 -13.20
C HIS A 140 -9.43 -9.29 -13.72
N GLN A 141 -8.60 -8.71 -12.87
CA GLN A 141 -7.73 -7.59 -13.19
C GLN A 141 -6.27 -7.93 -12.87
N ARG A 142 -5.34 -7.28 -13.57
CA ARG A 142 -3.92 -7.39 -13.23
C ARG A 142 -3.63 -6.69 -11.91
N ARG A 143 -2.96 -7.39 -11.00
CA ARG A 143 -2.53 -6.90 -9.69
C ARG A 143 -1.04 -7.07 -9.53
N VAL A 144 -0.39 -6.05 -9.04
CA VAL A 144 1.05 -6.03 -8.76
C VAL A 144 1.24 -5.52 -7.34
N VAL A 145 2.06 -6.21 -6.57
CA VAL A 145 2.48 -5.79 -5.23
C VAL A 145 3.80 -5.05 -5.36
N ALA A 146 3.92 -3.90 -4.72
CA ALA A 146 5.19 -3.21 -4.56
C ALA A 146 5.77 -3.54 -3.17
N THR A 147 7.07 -3.85 -3.11
CA THR A 147 7.77 -4.06 -1.84
C THR A 147 9.06 -3.28 -1.80
N ALA A 148 9.43 -2.82 -0.61
CA ALA A 148 10.72 -2.20 -0.32
C ALA A 148 11.11 -2.44 1.13
N VAL A 149 12.37 -2.19 1.47
CA VAL A 149 12.88 -2.19 2.84
C VAL A 149 13.18 -0.75 3.24
N VAL A 150 12.80 -0.38 4.45
CA VAL A 150 13.23 0.84 5.12
C VAL A 150 14.03 0.47 6.36
N GLU A 151 15.09 1.22 6.62
CA GLU A 151 16.01 0.95 7.72
C GLU A 151 16.21 2.19 8.59
N GLY A 152 16.51 1.97 9.86
CA GLY A 152 16.80 3.03 10.80
C GLY A 152 17.51 2.53 12.04
N ARG A 153 17.60 3.42 13.04
CA ARG A 153 18.13 3.10 14.36
C ARG A 153 17.21 3.67 15.43
N THR A 154 17.13 2.97 16.55
CA THR A 154 16.47 3.51 17.75
C THR A 154 17.29 4.63 18.37
N SER A 155 16.70 5.37 19.32
CA SER A 155 17.41 6.36 20.15
C SER A 155 18.62 5.77 20.88
N ALA A 156 18.59 4.48 21.18
CA ALA A 156 19.70 3.72 21.78
C ALA A 156 20.72 3.22 20.72
N GLY A 157 20.58 3.57 19.44
CA GLY A 157 21.48 3.17 18.35
C GLY A 157 21.25 1.74 17.84
N VAL A 158 20.22 1.03 18.31
CA VAL A 158 19.91 -0.34 17.84
C VAL A 158 19.35 -0.28 16.43
N PRO A 159 19.93 -1.00 15.45
CA PRO A 159 19.43 -1.00 14.08
C PRO A 159 18.11 -1.76 13.99
N TRP A 160 17.21 -1.26 13.14
CA TRP A 160 15.98 -1.93 12.74
C TRP A 160 15.79 -1.88 11.22
N ALA A 161 15.09 -2.87 10.69
CA ALA A 161 14.70 -2.94 9.30
C ALA A 161 13.25 -3.39 9.19
N VAL A 162 12.49 -2.74 8.33
CA VAL A 162 11.09 -3.06 8.06
C VAL A 162 10.91 -3.25 6.56
N ARG A 163 10.46 -4.43 6.18
CA ARG A 163 9.99 -4.71 4.82
C ARG A 163 8.52 -4.34 4.74
N VAL A 164 8.17 -3.48 3.83
CA VAL A 164 6.79 -3.08 3.55
C VAL A 164 6.33 -3.68 2.23
N ALA A 165 5.07 -4.13 2.17
CA ALA A 165 4.42 -4.64 0.97
C ALA A 165 3.08 -3.93 0.78
N ASP A 166 2.97 -3.18 -0.30
CA ASP A 166 1.76 -2.48 -0.71
C ASP A 166 0.93 -3.40 -1.61
N VAL A 167 -0.25 -3.81 -1.13
CA VAL A 167 -1.09 -4.84 -1.71
C VAL A 167 -2.42 -4.26 -2.18
N HIS A 168 -2.84 -4.64 -3.39
CA HIS A 168 -4.19 -4.42 -3.87
C HIS A 168 -4.69 -5.71 -4.54
N LEU A 169 -5.52 -6.50 -3.85
CA LEU A 169 -6.07 -7.73 -4.39
C LEU A 169 -7.21 -7.48 -5.38
N ASP A 170 -7.63 -8.54 -6.04
CA ASP A 170 -8.63 -8.44 -7.11
C ASP A 170 -10.05 -8.24 -6.55
N THR A 171 -10.81 -7.40 -7.22
CA THR A 171 -12.23 -7.15 -6.97
C THR A 171 -13.15 -8.26 -7.47
N ALA A 172 -12.60 -9.38 -8.00
CA ALA A 172 -13.36 -10.43 -8.67
C ALA A 172 -14.69 -10.73 -7.95
N LEU A 173 -15.79 -10.37 -8.58
CA LEU A 173 -17.14 -10.71 -8.14
C LEU A 173 -17.69 -11.97 -8.85
N ALA A 174 -16.94 -12.47 -9.86
CA ALA A 174 -17.38 -13.58 -10.68
C ALA A 174 -17.38 -14.91 -9.90
N LEU A 175 -18.47 -15.64 -9.97
CA LEU A 175 -18.63 -16.98 -9.37
C LEU A 175 -17.82 -18.07 -10.07
N LEU A 176 -17.09 -17.73 -11.14
CA LEU A 176 -16.26 -18.66 -11.91
C LEU A 176 -15.01 -19.09 -11.11
N ARG A 177 -14.65 -20.37 -11.20
CA ARG A 177 -13.44 -20.96 -10.56
C ARG A 177 -13.39 -20.84 -9.03
N GLY A 178 -14.53 -20.99 -8.35
CA GLY A 178 -14.62 -20.96 -6.89
C GLY A 178 -14.90 -19.58 -6.29
N GLY A 179 -15.22 -18.61 -7.14
CA GLY A 179 -15.67 -17.28 -6.72
C GLY A 179 -14.58 -16.35 -6.21
N PRO A 180 -14.98 -15.14 -5.75
CA PRO A 180 -14.07 -14.08 -5.35
C PRO A 180 -13.19 -14.45 -4.15
N PHE A 181 -13.69 -15.24 -3.22
CA PHE A 181 -12.94 -15.66 -2.03
C PHE A 181 -11.75 -16.55 -2.38
N ALA A 182 -11.96 -17.53 -3.30
CA ALA A 182 -10.88 -18.38 -3.77
C ALA A 182 -9.87 -17.63 -4.64
N ALA A 183 -10.31 -16.63 -5.40
CA ALA A 183 -9.44 -15.76 -6.19
C ALA A 183 -8.47 -14.97 -5.29
N ARG A 184 -8.99 -14.28 -4.30
CA ARG A 184 -8.17 -13.53 -3.33
C ARG A 184 -7.29 -14.44 -2.47
N ARG A 185 -7.77 -15.64 -2.12
CA ARG A 185 -6.97 -16.63 -1.40
C ARG A 185 -5.75 -17.06 -2.23
N ARG A 186 -5.90 -17.38 -3.51
CA ARG A 186 -4.78 -17.72 -4.40
C ARG A 186 -3.79 -16.57 -4.56
N GLN A 187 -4.28 -15.32 -4.64
CA GLN A 187 -3.41 -14.16 -4.69
C GLN A 187 -2.65 -13.97 -3.37
N ALA A 188 -3.27 -14.19 -2.22
CA ALA A 188 -2.61 -14.14 -0.92
C ALA A 188 -1.53 -15.22 -0.77
N GLU A 189 -1.77 -16.44 -1.26
CA GLU A 189 -0.77 -17.51 -1.27
C GLU A 189 0.42 -17.17 -2.17
N SER A 190 0.16 -16.63 -3.36
CA SER A 190 1.21 -16.18 -4.28
C SER A 190 2.01 -15.01 -3.70
N LEU A 191 1.36 -14.07 -3.02
CA LEU A 191 2.01 -12.98 -2.30
C LEU A 191 3.01 -13.53 -1.27
N VAL A 192 2.57 -14.45 -0.40
CA VAL A 192 3.43 -15.03 0.65
C VAL A 192 4.61 -15.78 0.03
N ALA A 193 4.38 -16.59 -1.01
CA ALA A 193 5.44 -17.29 -1.73
C ALA A 193 6.45 -16.30 -2.35
N GLY A 194 5.97 -15.22 -2.98
CA GLY A 194 6.82 -14.18 -3.57
C GLY A 194 7.63 -13.42 -2.52
N LEU A 195 7.02 -13.10 -1.37
CA LEU A 195 7.72 -12.47 -0.25
C LEU A 195 8.80 -13.38 0.33
N ALA A 196 8.53 -14.68 0.46
CA ALA A 196 9.53 -15.65 0.92
C ALA A 196 10.70 -15.79 -0.04
N ALA A 197 10.44 -15.83 -1.37
CA ALA A 197 11.47 -15.93 -2.39
C ALA A 197 12.39 -14.70 -2.50
N THR A 198 11.90 -13.54 -2.07
CA THR A 198 12.63 -12.27 -2.13
C THR A 198 13.03 -11.77 -0.73
N ALA A 199 12.98 -12.63 0.30
CA ALA A 199 13.31 -12.25 1.65
C ALA A 199 14.79 -11.85 1.76
N PRO A 200 15.11 -10.61 2.19
CA PRO A 200 16.45 -10.30 2.60
C PRO A 200 16.74 -11.09 3.89
N ASP A 201 17.90 -11.69 3.99
CA ASP A 201 18.40 -12.47 5.14
C ASP A 201 17.36 -12.89 6.19
N ALA A 202 16.79 -14.07 5.98
CA ALA A 202 15.69 -14.61 6.77
C ALA A 202 15.95 -14.48 8.28
N GLY A 203 15.17 -13.62 8.94
CA GLY A 203 15.09 -13.60 10.40
C GLY A 203 15.36 -12.26 11.11
N ARG A 204 15.68 -11.17 10.41
CA ARG A 204 15.95 -9.86 11.05
C ARG A 204 14.94 -8.77 10.77
N ALA A 205 14.29 -8.77 9.62
CA ALA A 205 13.36 -7.71 9.22
C ALA A 205 11.93 -8.02 9.68
N THR A 206 11.29 -7.04 10.30
CA THR A 206 9.84 -7.02 10.46
C THR A 206 9.19 -6.85 9.08
N THR A 207 8.13 -7.61 8.80
CA THR A 207 7.39 -7.50 7.53
C THR A 207 6.01 -6.93 7.82
N ILE A 208 5.63 -5.88 7.07
CA ILE A 208 4.28 -5.31 7.06
C ILE A 208 3.69 -5.57 5.69
N VAL A 209 2.55 -6.22 5.67
CA VAL A 209 1.71 -6.42 4.48
C VAL A 209 0.44 -5.64 4.69
N ALA A 210 0.21 -4.59 3.91
CA ALA A 210 -0.98 -3.76 4.08
C ALA A 210 -1.53 -3.31 2.72
N GLY A 211 -2.81 -2.98 2.68
CA GLY A 211 -3.46 -2.53 1.45
C GLY A 211 -4.96 -2.78 1.41
N ASP A 212 -5.50 -2.63 0.21
CA ASP A 212 -6.87 -2.98 -0.12
C ASP A 212 -6.94 -4.44 -0.60
N PHE A 213 -7.51 -5.29 0.25
CA PHE A 213 -7.68 -6.72 -0.04
C PHE A 213 -9.02 -7.04 -0.71
N ASN A 214 -9.88 -6.03 -0.93
CA ASN A 214 -11.20 -6.16 -1.54
C ASN A 214 -12.09 -7.22 -0.86
N THR A 215 -11.93 -7.42 0.44
CA THR A 215 -12.59 -8.46 1.24
C THR A 215 -13.95 -8.00 1.72
N VAL A 216 -14.97 -8.15 0.88
CA VAL A 216 -16.35 -7.70 1.20
C VAL A 216 -16.92 -8.34 2.48
N MET A 217 -16.44 -9.52 2.86
CA MET A 217 -16.75 -10.19 4.12
C MET A 217 -15.73 -9.91 5.24
N GLY A 218 -14.83 -8.96 4.99
CA GLY A 218 -13.81 -8.53 5.97
C GLY A 218 -12.96 -9.68 6.48
N ALA A 219 -12.78 -9.74 7.80
CA ALA A 219 -11.94 -10.73 8.48
C ALA A 219 -12.39 -12.19 8.30
N SER A 220 -13.61 -12.44 7.85
CA SER A 220 -14.15 -13.80 7.64
C SER A 220 -13.62 -14.44 6.35
N GLU A 221 -13.00 -13.68 5.46
CA GLU A 221 -12.47 -14.25 4.21
C GLU A 221 -11.22 -15.10 4.43
N SER A 222 -11.15 -16.21 3.69
CA SER A 222 -10.05 -17.17 3.78
C SER A 222 -8.68 -16.56 3.46
N ALA A 223 -8.62 -15.53 2.63
CA ALA A 223 -7.39 -14.76 2.36
C ALA A 223 -6.88 -14.06 3.62
N VAL A 224 -7.78 -13.40 4.37
CA VAL A 224 -7.44 -12.73 5.63
C VAL A 224 -6.99 -13.72 6.69
N GLY A 225 -7.75 -14.82 6.88
CA GLY A 225 -7.38 -15.88 7.81
C GLY A 225 -6.00 -16.48 7.52
N TYR A 226 -5.68 -16.70 6.26
CA TYR A 226 -4.37 -17.18 5.85
C TYR A 226 -3.24 -16.19 6.15
N LEU A 227 -3.40 -14.94 5.74
CA LEU A 227 -2.36 -13.93 5.98
C LEU A 227 -2.11 -13.71 7.47
N ARG A 228 -3.14 -13.78 8.30
CA ARG A 228 -2.98 -13.74 9.76
C ARG A 228 -2.23 -14.93 10.32
N SER A 229 -2.39 -16.12 9.74
CA SER A 229 -1.62 -17.30 10.17
C SER A 229 -0.13 -17.20 9.80
N VAL A 230 0.20 -16.46 8.74
CA VAL A 230 1.59 -16.24 8.28
C VAL A 230 2.24 -15.03 8.99
N PHE A 231 1.45 -13.99 9.25
CA PHE A 231 1.90 -12.74 9.90
C PHE A 231 1.12 -12.52 11.20
N PRO A 232 1.44 -13.28 12.27
CA PRO A 232 0.60 -13.35 13.48
C PRO A 232 0.82 -12.20 14.47
N ASP A 233 1.85 -11.36 14.27
CA ASP A 233 2.28 -10.37 15.26
C ASP A 233 1.52 -9.04 15.17
N GLY A 234 0.63 -8.91 14.17
CA GLY A 234 -0.27 -7.77 14.04
C GLY A 234 -1.46 -7.84 14.99
N PRO A 235 -2.12 -6.70 15.25
CA PRO A 235 -3.30 -6.65 16.10
C PRO A 235 -4.50 -7.39 15.48
N ALA A 236 -5.54 -7.56 16.27
CA ALA A 236 -6.82 -8.07 15.79
C ALA A 236 -7.35 -7.19 14.62
N PRO A 237 -8.20 -7.74 13.71
CA PRO A 237 -8.82 -6.95 12.67
C PRO A 237 -9.57 -5.76 13.24
N LEU A 238 -9.51 -4.63 12.54
CA LEU A 238 -10.33 -3.48 12.89
C LEU A 238 -11.81 -3.84 12.80
N GLY A 239 -12.55 -3.63 13.89
CA GLY A 239 -14.00 -3.87 13.96
C GLY A 239 -14.83 -2.75 13.31
N VAL A 240 -14.24 -1.95 12.42
CA VAL A 240 -14.87 -0.79 11.79
C VAL A 240 -14.67 -0.82 10.28
N PRO A 241 -15.66 -0.34 9.49
CA PRO A 241 -15.53 -0.25 8.05
C PRO A 241 -14.35 0.64 7.64
N THR A 242 -13.59 0.22 6.64
CA THR A 242 -12.49 0.99 6.03
C THR A 242 -12.87 1.62 4.70
N PHE A 243 -13.98 1.19 4.12
CA PHE A 243 -14.56 1.69 2.87
C PHE A 243 -15.98 2.22 3.10
N SER A 244 -16.34 3.28 2.38
CA SER A 244 -17.67 3.89 2.38
C SER A 244 -18.06 4.24 0.94
N GLY A 245 -18.82 3.35 0.35
CA GLY A 245 -19.31 3.44 -1.03
C GLY A 245 -20.67 4.13 -1.17
N PRO A 246 -21.21 4.15 -2.40
CA PRO A 246 -22.53 4.69 -2.68
C PRO A 246 -23.65 3.99 -1.90
N LEU A 247 -24.79 4.67 -1.75
CA LEU A 247 -26.01 4.14 -1.12
C LEU A 247 -25.80 3.62 0.32
N GLY A 248 -24.78 4.13 1.02
CA GLY A 248 -24.51 3.73 2.41
C GLY A 248 -23.87 2.35 2.55
N PHE A 249 -23.30 1.79 1.47
CA PHE A 249 -22.55 0.56 1.56
C PHE A 249 -21.23 0.79 2.31
N HIS A 250 -20.99 0.02 3.36
CA HIS A 250 -19.77 0.06 4.17
C HIS A 250 -19.15 -1.33 4.27
N ALA A 251 -17.83 -1.42 4.15
CA ALA A 251 -17.11 -2.69 4.23
C ALA A 251 -15.72 -2.50 4.86
N THR A 252 -15.15 -3.57 5.42
CA THR A 252 -13.76 -3.63 5.85
C THR A 252 -12.96 -4.31 4.73
N LEU A 253 -12.45 -3.51 3.81
CA LEU A 253 -11.69 -3.98 2.64
C LEU A 253 -10.19 -3.94 2.87
N ASP A 254 -9.74 -3.02 3.73
CA ASP A 254 -8.34 -2.72 3.97
C ASP A 254 -7.87 -3.41 5.25
N HIS A 255 -6.68 -4.01 5.18
CA HIS A 255 -6.10 -4.76 6.29
C HIS A 255 -4.60 -4.47 6.43
N VAL A 256 -4.10 -4.72 7.65
CA VAL A 256 -2.68 -4.70 7.99
C VAL A 256 -2.31 -6.01 8.65
N PHE A 257 -1.25 -6.61 8.18
CA PHE A 257 -0.65 -7.81 8.75
C PHE A 257 0.82 -7.52 9.08
N VAL A 258 1.27 -7.98 10.25
CA VAL A 258 2.63 -7.77 10.72
C VAL A 258 3.21 -9.09 11.17
N GLY A 259 4.43 -9.36 10.74
CA GLY A 259 5.22 -10.51 11.18
C GLY A 259 6.66 -10.11 11.46
N GLY A 260 7.26 -10.64 12.52
CA GLY A 260 8.63 -10.39 12.90
C GLY A 260 8.78 -9.70 14.25
N ARG A 261 10.00 -9.23 14.54
CA ARG A 261 10.35 -8.71 15.86
C ARG A 261 9.99 -7.24 16.00
N VAL A 262 8.94 -6.94 16.74
CA VAL A 262 8.52 -5.59 17.13
C VAL A 262 8.25 -5.54 18.64
N LYS A 263 8.48 -4.40 19.27
CA LYS A 263 8.09 -4.20 20.68
C LYS A 263 6.61 -3.91 20.82
N SER A 264 6.06 -3.16 19.88
CA SER A 264 4.65 -2.80 19.87
C SER A 264 4.14 -2.56 18.47
N VAL A 265 2.87 -2.86 18.24
CA VAL A 265 2.14 -2.53 17.01
C VAL A 265 0.78 -1.96 17.41
N GLU A 266 0.50 -0.76 16.95
CA GLU A 266 -0.83 -0.16 17.03
C GLU A 266 -1.36 0.07 15.62
N VAL A 267 -2.58 -0.37 15.32
CA VAL A 267 -3.25 -0.10 14.05
C VAL A 267 -4.56 0.61 14.30
N LYS A 268 -4.80 1.71 13.60
CA LYS A 268 -6.06 2.45 13.69
C LYS A 268 -6.51 2.98 12.32
N ARG A 269 -7.79 3.04 12.13
CA ARG A 269 -8.41 3.77 11.04
C ARG A 269 -8.40 5.27 11.36
N LEU A 270 -7.91 6.09 10.42
CA LEU A 270 -7.98 7.55 10.57
C LEU A 270 -9.43 8.05 10.41
N PRO A 271 -9.77 9.18 11.05
CA PRO A 271 -11.15 9.67 11.06
C PRO A 271 -11.60 10.24 9.70
N GLY A 272 -10.67 10.77 8.90
CA GLY A 272 -10.93 11.40 7.61
C GLY A 272 -10.59 10.48 6.43
N ARG A 273 -11.29 10.65 5.30
CA ARG A 273 -11.03 9.95 4.03
C ARG A 273 -10.21 10.78 3.04
N PHE A 274 -9.93 12.03 3.32
CA PHE A 274 -9.12 12.94 2.50
C PHE A 274 -9.46 12.92 0.99
N GLY A 275 -10.75 12.81 0.64
CA GLY A 275 -11.21 12.79 -0.75
C GLY A 275 -11.36 11.40 -1.39
N SER A 276 -10.86 10.34 -0.77
CA SER A 276 -11.09 8.95 -1.19
C SER A 276 -12.43 8.40 -0.69
N ASP A 277 -12.82 7.22 -1.17
CA ASP A 277 -13.89 6.39 -0.61
C ASP A 277 -13.38 5.40 0.45
N HIS A 278 -12.06 5.27 0.59
CA HIS A 278 -11.40 4.52 1.66
C HIS A 278 -10.87 5.43 2.77
N TYR A 279 -10.79 4.88 3.98
CA TYR A 279 -10.15 5.50 5.12
C TYR A 279 -8.69 5.03 5.23
N PRO A 280 -7.70 5.92 5.45
CA PRO A 280 -6.33 5.50 5.70
C PRO A 280 -6.23 4.66 6.98
N LEU A 281 -5.40 3.62 6.95
CA LEU A 281 -5.01 2.84 8.12
C LEU A 281 -3.60 3.24 8.56
N LEU A 282 -3.49 3.82 9.73
CA LEU A 282 -2.21 4.15 10.36
C LEU A 282 -1.76 2.99 11.23
N THR A 283 -0.55 2.50 10.96
CA THR A 283 0.17 1.55 11.79
C THR A 283 1.37 2.25 12.42
N VAL A 284 1.49 2.20 13.74
CA VAL A 284 2.67 2.68 14.47
C VAL A 284 3.39 1.45 15.04
N ILE A 285 4.66 1.31 14.66
CA ILE A 285 5.53 0.22 15.12
C ILE A 285 6.57 0.78 16.06
N GLY A 286 6.77 0.14 17.21
CA GLY A 286 7.83 0.44 18.16
C GLY A 286 8.96 -0.61 18.10
N PHE A 287 10.20 -0.15 18.19
CA PHE A 287 11.44 -0.93 18.11
C PHE A 287 12.17 -1.00 19.44
#